data_a8b449fd362a58a922f0c66ab173ad91
#
_entry.id   a8b449fd362a58a922f0c66ab173ad91
#
_cell.length_a   1.000
_cell.length_b   1.000
_cell.length_c   1.000
_cell.angle_alpha   90.00
_cell.angle_beta   90.00
_cell.angle_gamma   90.00
#
_symmetry.space_group_name_H-M   'P 1'
#
loop_
_entity.id
_entity.type
_entity.pdbx_description
1 polymer ?
#
loop_
_entity_poly.entity_id
_entity_poly.type
_entity_poly.pdbx_seq_one_letter_code
_entity_poly.pdbx_strand_id
1 'polypeptide(L)'
;MLGEVPMVRDYDPLTKILHWLVFLLVAAQYAVGELMPHIGRNAQDEGLIAWHISLGAAVMLAIAVALAWRIAHPVPQTQEIALWQRRVATATHWVLYLLILAMTVLGWAATNFRGWPVKLFGVLPLPALASKGDRWAHTAGDIHSLLVNVLLALVAIHVVAALYHHFIARDRVLRRMLP
;
A
#
# COMPACT_ATOMS: atom_id res chain seq x y z
N MET A 1 12.20 -20.84 -40.75
CA MET A 1 11.25 -20.59 -39.66
C MET A 1 11.80 -19.44 -38.85
N LEU A 2 11.29 -18.24 -39.07
CA LEU A 2 11.64 -17.07 -38.22
C LEU A 2 10.84 -17.28 -36.91
N GLY A 3 11.58 -17.62 -35.83
CA GLY A 3 10.98 -17.75 -34.51
C GLY A 3 10.34 -16.42 -34.13
N GLU A 4 9.03 -16.43 -33.84
CA GLU A 4 8.33 -15.28 -33.29
C GLU A 4 9.05 -14.84 -32.00
N VAL A 5 9.61 -13.64 -32.02
CA VAL A 5 10.15 -13.00 -30.80
C VAL A 5 8.95 -12.86 -29.86
N PRO A 6 8.96 -13.50 -28.67
CA PRO A 6 7.83 -13.40 -27.75
C PRO A 6 7.61 -11.94 -27.38
N MET A 7 6.50 -11.37 -27.83
CA MET A 7 6.14 -9.99 -27.51
C MET A 7 6.02 -9.85 -25.99
N VAL A 8 6.89 -9.07 -25.39
CA VAL A 8 6.81 -8.73 -23.96
C VAL A 8 5.55 -7.91 -23.76
N ARG A 9 4.52 -8.51 -23.16
CA ARG A 9 3.26 -7.82 -22.87
C ARG A 9 3.47 -6.83 -21.72
N ASP A 10 3.04 -5.60 -21.91
CA ASP A 10 2.98 -4.59 -20.87
C ASP A 10 1.86 -4.92 -19.87
N TYR A 11 1.89 -4.26 -18.71
CA TYR A 11 0.77 -4.31 -17.77
C TYR A 11 -0.46 -3.62 -18.38
N ASP A 12 -1.65 -4.13 -18.06
CA ASP A 12 -2.87 -3.47 -18.47
C ASP A 12 -3.00 -2.06 -17.86
N PRO A 13 -3.73 -1.13 -18.51
CA PRO A 13 -3.81 0.25 -18.05
C PRO A 13 -4.38 0.40 -16.63
N LEU A 14 -5.33 -0.45 -16.24
CA LEU A 14 -5.92 -0.35 -14.90
C LEU A 14 -4.92 -0.78 -13.82
N THR A 15 -4.10 -1.82 -14.07
CA THR A 15 -3.00 -2.18 -13.17
C THR A 15 -2.03 -1.02 -12.96
N LYS A 16 -1.67 -0.30 -14.02
CA LYS A 16 -0.79 0.89 -13.93
C LYS A 16 -1.45 2.01 -13.12
N ILE A 17 -2.71 2.33 -13.42
CA ILE A 17 -3.48 3.37 -12.70
C ILE A 17 -3.58 3.03 -11.21
N LEU A 18 -3.97 1.81 -10.87
CA LEU A 18 -4.10 1.37 -9.47
C LEU A 18 -2.76 1.42 -8.73
N HIS A 19 -1.66 1.01 -9.38
CA HIS A 19 -0.33 1.08 -8.80
C HIS A 19 0.06 2.51 -8.44
N TRP A 20 -0.05 3.44 -9.38
CA TRP A 20 0.33 4.83 -9.15
C TRP A 20 -0.63 5.53 -8.18
N LEU A 21 -1.92 5.21 -8.22
CA LEU A 21 -2.89 5.70 -7.25
C LEU A 21 -2.52 5.25 -5.82
N VAL A 22 -2.25 3.96 -5.62
CA VAL A 22 -1.83 3.44 -4.30
C VAL A 22 -0.53 4.09 -3.86
N PHE A 23 0.46 4.25 -4.75
CA PHE A 23 1.71 4.93 -4.44
C PHE A 23 1.47 6.37 -3.95
N LEU A 24 0.67 7.16 -4.66
CA LEU A 24 0.38 8.54 -4.29
C LEU A 24 -0.39 8.64 -2.97
N LEU A 25 -1.37 7.76 -2.76
CA LEU A 25 -2.14 7.73 -1.52
C LEU A 25 -1.26 7.33 -0.33
N VAL A 26 -0.39 6.33 -0.47
CA VAL A 26 0.55 5.92 0.59
C VAL A 26 1.57 7.02 0.89
N ALA A 27 2.09 7.69 -0.13
CA ALA A 27 3.00 8.82 0.05
C ALA A 27 2.32 9.99 0.79
N ALA A 28 1.09 10.35 0.40
CA ALA A 28 0.31 11.37 1.08
C ALA A 28 -0.02 10.96 2.53
N GLN A 29 -0.41 9.70 2.74
CA GLN A 29 -0.71 9.14 4.06
C GLN A 29 0.50 9.21 5.00
N TYR A 30 1.68 8.87 4.49
CA TYR A 30 2.93 8.98 5.24
C TYR A 30 3.24 10.44 5.58
N ALA A 31 3.17 11.35 4.60
CA ALA A 31 3.43 12.77 4.83
C ALA A 31 2.48 13.37 5.88
N VAL A 32 1.19 13.04 5.82
CA VAL A 32 0.21 13.48 6.84
C VAL A 32 0.53 12.85 8.20
N GLY A 33 0.93 11.59 8.23
CA GLY A 33 1.33 10.90 9.47
C GLY A 33 2.52 11.53 10.17
N GLU A 34 3.54 11.99 9.42
CA GLU A 34 4.72 12.69 9.95
C GLU A 34 4.41 14.11 10.43
N LEU A 35 3.46 14.77 9.77
CA LEU A 35 3.10 16.16 10.08
C LEU A 35 2.04 16.30 11.16
N MET A 36 1.29 15.22 11.45
CA MET A 36 0.24 15.30 12.47
C MET A 36 0.81 15.40 13.89
N PRO A 37 0.09 16.04 14.83
CA PRO A 37 0.52 16.11 16.21
C PRO A 37 0.52 14.72 16.85
N HIS A 38 1.39 14.54 17.86
CA HIS A 38 1.39 13.31 18.65
C HIS A 38 0.03 13.05 19.30
N ILE A 39 -0.45 11.81 19.13
CA ILE A 39 -1.74 11.38 19.63
C ILE A 39 -1.64 11.10 21.15
N GLY A 40 -1.73 12.15 21.97
CA GLY A 40 -1.78 12.08 23.43
C GLY A 40 -3.19 11.70 23.96
N ARG A 41 -3.34 11.74 25.31
CA ARG A 41 -4.62 11.40 25.98
C ARG A 41 -5.78 12.31 25.56
N ASN A 42 -5.50 13.60 25.35
CA ASN A 42 -6.49 14.64 25.03
C ASN A 42 -6.59 14.94 23.53
N ALA A 43 -5.95 14.13 22.67
CA ALA A 43 -6.05 14.31 21.23
C ALA A 43 -7.50 14.17 20.76
N GLN A 44 -7.87 14.93 19.73
CA GLN A 44 -9.17 14.86 19.07
C GLN A 44 -8.97 14.42 17.64
N ASP A 45 -10.01 13.84 17.02
CA ASP A 45 -10.02 13.41 15.62
C ASP A 45 -10.25 14.59 14.66
N GLU A 46 -9.41 15.61 14.78
CA GLU A 46 -9.49 16.86 14.03
C GLU A 46 -8.19 17.14 13.23
N GLY A 47 -8.28 18.06 12.29
CA GLY A 47 -7.13 18.51 11.51
C GLY A 47 -6.41 17.36 10.79
N LEU A 48 -5.09 17.29 10.94
CA LEU A 48 -4.27 16.27 10.27
C LEU A 48 -4.56 14.85 10.79
N ILE A 49 -5.01 14.69 12.04
CA ILE A 49 -5.42 13.38 12.56
C ILE A 49 -6.65 12.87 11.78
N ALA A 50 -7.67 13.71 11.60
CA ALA A 50 -8.85 13.36 10.81
C ALA A 50 -8.49 13.06 9.33
N TRP A 51 -7.56 13.83 8.76
CA TRP A 51 -7.03 13.57 7.42
C TRP A 51 -6.30 12.23 7.34
N HIS A 52 -5.46 11.90 8.33
CA HIS A 52 -4.76 10.61 8.39
C HIS A 52 -5.75 9.44 8.44
N ILE A 53 -6.80 9.54 9.25
CA ILE A 53 -7.84 8.51 9.37
C ILE A 53 -8.59 8.34 8.03
N SER A 54 -9.02 9.45 7.42
CA SER A 54 -9.79 9.42 6.18
C SER A 54 -8.95 8.93 4.98
N LEU A 55 -7.70 9.39 4.84
CA LEU A 55 -6.77 8.90 3.84
C LEU A 55 -6.44 7.42 4.04
N GLY A 56 -6.29 6.98 5.30
CA GLY A 56 -6.09 5.56 5.62
C GLY A 56 -7.23 4.68 5.12
N ALA A 57 -8.48 5.14 5.27
CA ALA A 57 -9.65 4.46 4.71
C ALA A 57 -9.63 4.44 3.17
N ALA A 58 -9.18 5.54 2.53
CA ALA A 58 -9.03 5.59 1.08
C ALA A 58 -7.91 4.66 0.56
N VAL A 59 -6.77 4.59 1.28
CA VAL A 59 -5.69 3.62 1.00
C VAL A 59 -6.22 2.20 1.09
N MET A 60 -6.99 1.89 2.15
CA MET A 60 -7.57 0.56 2.32
C MET A 60 -8.47 0.17 1.14
N LEU A 61 -9.34 1.07 0.70
CA LEU A 61 -10.19 0.82 -0.46
C LEU A 61 -9.35 0.60 -1.74
N ALA A 62 -8.38 1.48 -1.99
CA ALA A 62 -7.54 1.40 -3.18
C ALA A 62 -6.71 0.11 -3.22
N ILE A 63 -6.11 -0.31 -2.09
CA ILE A 63 -5.33 -1.54 -2.02
C ILE A 63 -6.22 -2.78 -2.13
N ALA A 64 -7.42 -2.77 -1.57
CA ALA A 64 -8.39 -3.87 -1.70
C ALA A 64 -8.81 -4.04 -3.17
N VAL A 65 -9.11 -2.95 -3.88
CA VAL A 65 -9.41 -2.98 -5.31
C VAL A 65 -8.21 -3.46 -6.13
N ALA A 66 -7.00 -2.95 -5.85
CA ALA A 66 -5.79 -3.37 -6.54
C ALA A 66 -5.48 -4.86 -6.32
N LEU A 67 -5.68 -5.36 -5.11
CA LEU A 67 -5.50 -6.76 -4.77
C LEU A 67 -6.53 -7.66 -5.48
N ALA A 68 -7.81 -7.27 -5.46
CA ALA A 68 -8.87 -8.00 -6.17
C ALA A 68 -8.60 -8.03 -7.67
N TRP A 69 -8.19 -6.90 -8.26
CA TRP A 69 -7.79 -6.83 -9.66
C TRP A 69 -6.61 -7.73 -9.98
N ARG A 70 -5.59 -7.71 -9.13
CA ARG A 70 -4.39 -8.55 -9.25
C ARG A 70 -4.69 -10.04 -9.21
N ILE A 71 -5.64 -10.47 -8.37
CA ILE A 71 -6.09 -11.87 -8.29
C ILE A 71 -6.85 -12.27 -9.56
N ALA A 72 -7.73 -11.39 -10.05
CA ALA A 72 -8.54 -11.66 -11.24
C ALA A 72 -7.73 -11.60 -12.56
N HIS A 73 -6.64 -10.80 -12.60
CA HIS A 73 -5.83 -10.57 -13.80
C HIS A 73 -4.36 -10.93 -13.56
N PRO A 74 -3.96 -12.17 -13.83
CA PRO A 74 -2.57 -12.62 -13.67
C PRO A 74 -1.61 -11.74 -14.49
N VAL A 75 -0.51 -11.34 -13.87
CA VAL A 75 0.50 -10.51 -14.53
C VAL A 75 1.25 -11.30 -15.58
N PRO A 76 1.42 -10.73 -16.79
CA PRO A 76 2.23 -11.34 -17.84
C PRO A 76 3.67 -11.56 -17.36
N GLN A 77 4.14 -12.80 -17.43
CA GLN A 77 5.50 -13.15 -17.07
C GLN A 77 6.48 -12.54 -18.07
N THR A 78 7.54 -11.90 -17.58
CA THR A 78 8.66 -11.50 -18.44
C THR A 78 9.74 -12.56 -18.42
N GLN A 79 10.34 -12.84 -19.57
CA GLN A 79 11.50 -13.73 -19.70
C GLN A 79 12.83 -12.96 -19.68
N GLU A 80 12.78 -11.62 -19.62
CA GLU A 80 13.96 -10.76 -19.66
C GLU A 80 14.82 -10.82 -18.40
N ILE A 81 14.27 -11.33 -17.29
CA ILE A 81 14.97 -11.43 -16.01
C ILE A 81 15.04 -12.87 -15.51
N ALA A 82 16.03 -13.18 -14.69
CA ALA A 82 16.23 -14.51 -14.14
C ALA A 82 15.04 -14.98 -13.30
N LEU A 83 14.82 -16.30 -13.25
CA LEU A 83 13.69 -16.89 -12.52
C LEU A 83 13.64 -16.49 -11.04
N TRP A 84 14.80 -16.44 -10.37
CA TRP A 84 14.87 -16.02 -8.97
C TRP A 84 14.45 -14.57 -8.77
N GLN A 85 14.83 -13.64 -9.68
CA GLN A 85 14.41 -12.24 -9.65
C GLN A 85 12.90 -12.11 -9.80
N ARG A 86 12.29 -12.89 -10.71
CA ARG A 86 10.83 -12.92 -10.86
C ARG A 86 10.13 -13.41 -9.60
N ARG A 87 10.66 -14.45 -8.94
CA ARG A 87 10.10 -14.95 -7.68
C ARG A 87 10.20 -13.91 -6.56
N VAL A 88 11.36 -13.28 -6.41
CA VAL A 88 11.56 -12.20 -5.43
C VAL A 88 10.62 -11.04 -5.70
N ALA A 89 10.52 -10.57 -6.94
CA ALA A 89 9.60 -9.49 -7.31
C ALA A 89 8.15 -9.84 -6.99
N THR A 90 7.71 -11.06 -7.33
CA THR A 90 6.36 -11.53 -7.01
C THR A 90 6.12 -11.57 -5.50
N ALA A 91 7.05 -12.11 -4.72
CA ALA A 91 6.96 -12.16 -3.26
C ALA A 91 6.90 -10.74 -2.66
N THR A 92 7.76 -9.83 -3.13
CA THR A 92 7.76 -8.42 -2.68
C THR A 92 6.41 -7.75 -2.92
N HIS A 93 5.80 -7.92 -4.08
CA HIS A 93 4.48 -7.35 -4.35
C HIS A 93 3.41 -7.92 -3.41
N TRP A 94 3.37 -9.24 -3.19
CA TRP A 94 2.42 -9.84 -2.27
C TRP A 94 2.61 -9.35 -0.83
N VAL A 95 3.87 -9.24 -0.37
CA VAL A 95 4.18 -8.70 0.96
C VAL A 95 3.72 -7.26 1.07
N LEU A 96 3.96 -6.41 0.07
CA LEU A 96 3.50 -5.01 0.07
C LEU A 96 1.97 -4.91 0.10
N TYR A 97 1.24 -5.69 -0.71
CA TYR A 97 -0.23 -5.71 -0.68
C TYR A 97 -0.75 -6.07 0.72
N LEU A 98 -0.26 -7.17 1.28
CA LEU A 98 -0.71 -7.67 2.58
C LEU A 98 -0.32 -6.72 3.72
N LEU A 99 0.88 -6.15 3.66
CA LEU A 99 1.36 -5.21 4.67
C LEU A 99 0.52 -3.92 4.69
N ILE A 100 0.27 -3.31 3.52
CA ILE A 100 -0.55 -2.09 3.44
C ILE A 100 -1.97 -2.39 3.92
N LEU A 101 -2.57 -3.51 3.50
CA LEU A 101 -3.90 -3.91 3.96
C LEU A 101 -3.94 -4.13 5.47
N ALA A 102 -2.97 -4.86 6.03
CA ALA A 102 -2.89 -5.10 7.47
C ALA A 102 -2.72 -3.78 8.25
N MET A 103 -1.83 -2.89 7.79
CA MET A 103 -1.63 -1.59 8.42
C MET A 103 -2.90 -0.75 8.46
N THR A 104 -3.67 -0.69 7.37
CA THR A 104 -4.91 0.09 7.34
C THR A 104 -5.97 -0.47 8.28
N VAL A 105 -6.09 -1.80 8.37
CA VAL A 105 -7.00 -2.47 9.33
C VAL A 105 -6.56 -2.23 10.78
N LEU A 106 -5.27 -2.33 11.07
CA LEU A 106 -4.73 -2.07 12.42
C LEU A 106 -4.94 -0.61 12.83
N GLY A 107 -4.70 0.34 11.92
CA GLY A 107 -4.98 1.76 12.16
C GLY A 107 -6.47 2.03 12.39
N TRP A 108 -7.35 1.33 11.67
CA TRP A 108 -8.80 1.43 11.88
C TRP A 108 -9.19 0.94 13.28
N ALA A 109 -8.71 -0.22 13.70
CA ALA A 109 -8.94 -0.73 15.06
C ALA A 109 -8.42 0.24 16.13
N ALA A 110 -7.20 0.78 15.95
CA ALA A 110 -6.62 1.78 16.86
C ALA A 110 -7.44 3.08 16.95
N THR A 111 -8.04 3.50 15.85
CA THR A 111 -8.98 4.65 15.82
C THR A 111 -10.22 4.37 16.67
N ASN A 112 -10.81 3.17 16.53
CA ASN A 112 -11.96 2.75 17.30
C ASN A 112 -11.66 2.59 18.79
N PHE A 113 -10.44 2.15 19.18
CA PHE A 113 -10.00 2.13 20.58
C PHE A 113 -10.19 3.48 21.28
N ARG A 114 -9.99 4.59 20.57
CA ARG A 114 -10.20 5.95 21.08
C ARG A 114 -11.67 6.36 21.09
N GLY A 115 -12.55 5.59 20.46
CA GLY A 115 -13.96 5.91 20.26
C GLY A 115 -14.18 6.85 19.08
N TRP A 116 -13.19 7.02 18.20
CA TRP A 116 -13.31 7.85 17.01
C TRP A 116 -13.89 7.05 15.83
N PRO A 117 -14.84 7.63 15.07
CA PRO A 117 -15.37 6.97 13.89
C PRO A 117 -14.37 7.05 12.72
N VAL A 118 -14.20 5.96 12.01
CA VAL A 118 -13.49 5.99 10.71
C VAL A 118 -14.51 6.37 9.63
N LYS A 119 -14.19 7.41 8.86
CA LYS A 119 -15.04 7.91 7.78
C LYS A 119 -14.27 7.93 6.47
N LEU A 120 -14.75 7.21 5.48
CA LEU A 120 -14.21 7.29 4.11
C LEU A 120 -14.53 8.66 3.53
N PHE A 121 -13.50 9.38 3.05
CA PHE A 121 -13.59 10.75 2.56
C PHE A 121 -14.25 11.74 3.55
N GLY A 122 -14.17 11.48 4.85
CA GLY A 122 -14.80 12.32 5.88
C GLY A 122 -16.34 12.25 5.94
N VAL A 123 -16.98 11.51 5.05
CA VAL A 123 -18.45 11.50 4.87
C VAL A 123 -19.07 10.16 5.23
N LEU A 124 -18.57 9.06 4.66
CA LEU A 124 -19.16 7.74 4.79
C LEU A 124 -18.59 7.02 6.03
N PRO A 125 -19.36 6.86 7.12
CA PRO A 125 -18.89 6.15 8.30
C PRO A 125 -18.73 4.66 8.00
N LEU A 126 -17.60 4.08 8.42
CA LEU A 126 -17.36 2.66 8.38
C LEU A 126 -17.75 2.01 9.72
N PRO A 127 -18.14 0.72 9.73
CA PRO A 127 -18.51 0.01 10.96
C PRO A 127 -17.33 -0.04 11.92
N ALA A 128 -17.59 -0.02 13.22
CA ALA A 128 -16.54 -0.15 14.22
C ALA A 128 -15.98 -1.59 14.22
N LEU A 129 -14.67 -1.73 14.22
CA LEU A 129 -13.96 -3.01 14.35
C LEU A 129 -13.74 -3.38 15.83
N ALA A 130 -13.71 -2.37 16.72
CA ALA A 130 -13.43 -2.52 18.13
C ALA A 130 -14.25 -1.53 18.95
N SER A 131 -14.50 -1.87 20.21
CA SER A 131 -15.08 -0.95 21.17
C SER A 131 -14.04 -0.01 21.76
N LYS A 132 -14.49 1.15 22.25
CA LYS A 132 -13.61 2.08 22.96
C LYS A 132 -12.97 1.40 24.17
N GLY A 133 -11.64 1.46 24.24
CA GLY A 133 -10.86 0.89 25.34
C GLY A 133 -10.48 -0.58 25.18
N ASP A 134 -10.81 -1.23 24.07
CA ASP A 134 -10.44 -2.63 23.82
C ASP A 134 -8.91 -2.80 23.77
N ARG A 135 -8.38 -3.72 24.58
CA ARG A 135 -6.91 -3.94 24.68
C ARG A 135 -6.28 -4.36 23.38
N TRP A 136 -6.92 -5.22 22.61
CA TRP A 136 -6.38 -5.69 21.34
C TRP A 136 -6.26 -4.53 20.34
N ALA A 137 -7.18 -3.59 20.36
CA ALA A 137 -7.18 -2.43 19.49
C ALA A 137 -6.09 -1.41 19.89
N HIS A 138 -5.73 -1.33 21.16
CA HIS A 138 -4.55 -0.60 21.62
C HIS A 138 -3.27 -1.24 21.03
N THR A 139 -3.08 -2.54 21.22
CA THR A 139 -1.94 -3.28 20.66
C THR A 139 -1.89 -3.17 19.13
N ALA A 140 -3.04 -3.15 18.45
CA ALA A 140 -3.10 -2.92 17.00
C ALA A 140 -2.50 -1.56 16.61
N GLY A 141 -2.69 -0.51 17.43
CA GLY A 141 -2.06 0.80 17.23
C GLY A 141 -0.54 0.77 17.37
N ASP A 142 -0.02 0.06 18.36
CA ASP A 142 1.42 -0.12 18.56
C ASP A 142 2.05 -0.86 17.38
N ILE A 143 1.40 -1.94 16.92
CA ILE A 143 1.85 -2.70 15.74
C ILE A 143 1.76 -1.84 14.48
N HIS A 144 0.67 -1.06 14.28
CA HIS A 144 0.56 -0.13 13.15
C HIS A 144 1.75 0.82 13.09
N SER A 145 2.10 1.44 14.20
CA SER A 145 3.24 2.36 14.30
C SER A 145 4.59 1.69 14.00
N LEU A 146 4.78 0.46 14.46
CA LEU A 146 5.99 -0.32 14.16
C LEU A 146 6.09 -0.66 12.67
N LEU A 147 4.98 -1.05 12.05
CA LEU A 147 4.94 -1.48 10.65
C LEU A 147 5.19 -0.33 9.66
N VAL A 148 5.07 0.94 10.06
CA VAL A 148 5.45 2.10 9.22
C VAL A 148 6.89 1.98 8.76
N ASN A 149 7.82 1.71 9.69
CA ASN A 149 9.25 1.58 9.35
C ASN A 149 9.52 0.38 8.43
N VAL A 150 8.80 -0.73 8.65
CA VAL A 150 8.89 -1.93 7.79
C VAL A 150 8.40 -1.62 6.39
N LEU A 151 7.26 -0.92 6.27
CA LEU A 151 6.71 -0.51 4.98
C LEU A 151 7.68 0.40 4.23
N LEU A 152 8.22 1.43 4.90
CA LEU A 152 9.18 2.36 4.29
C LEU A 152 10.42 1.65 3.78
N ALA A 153 10.99 0.72 4.57
CA ALA A 153 12.14 -0.07 4.15
C ALA A 153 11.81 -0.92 2.91
N LEU A 154 10.67 -1.59 2.89
CA LEU A 154 10.24 -2.40 1.74
C LEU A 154 9.95 -1.57 0.50
N VAL A 155 9.31 -0.41 0.65
CA VAL A 155 9.08 0.53 -0.47
C VAL A 155 10.41 1.06 -1.00
N ALA A 156 11.35 1.44 -0.12
CA ALA A 156 12.68 1.89 -0.54
C ALA A 156 13.42 0.79 -1.35
N ILE A 157 13.43 -0.44 -0.85
CA ILE A 157 14.02 -1.58 -1.57
C ILE A 157 13.32 -1.81 -2.91
N HIS A 158 11.99 -1.74 -2.96
CA HIS A 158 11.22 -1.89 -4.19
C HIS A 158 11.58 -0.82 -5.23
N VAL A 159 11.66 0.44 -4.81
CA VAL A 159 12.06 1.56 -5.69
C VAL A 159 13.50 1.41 -6.16
N VAL A 160 14.44 1.11 -5.26
CA VAL A 160 15.86 0.88 -5.61
C VAL A 160 15.99 -0.26 -6.60
N ALA A 161 15.26 -1.37 -6.42
CA ALA A 161 15.26 -2.48 -7.37
C ALA A 161 14.74 -2.05 -8.75
N ALA A 162 13.64 -1.28 -8.79
CA ALA A 162 13.10 -0.76 -10.05
C ALA A 162 14.10 0.17 -10.78
N LEU A 163 14.78 1.04 -10.03
CA LEU A 163 15.83 1.93 -10.57
C LEU A 163 17.05 1.13 -11.04
N TYR A 164 17.49 0.12 -10.30
CA TYR A 164 18.56 -0.79 -10.71
C TYR A 164 18.22 -1.46 -12.05
N HIS A 165 17.03 -2.00 -12.20
CA HIS A 165 16.56 -2.59 -13.47
C HIS A 165 16.58 -1.58 -14.61
N HIS A 166 16.17 -0.32 -14.35
CA HIS A 166 16.12 0.72 -15.36
C HIS A 166 17.50 1.22 -15.80
N PHE A 167 18.39 1.56 -14.84
CA PHE A 167 19.64 2.25 -15.13
C PHE A 167 20.84 1.31 -15.33
N ILE A 168 20.88 0.19 -14.60
CA ILE A 168 22.01 -0.73 -14.55
C ILE A 168 21.74 -1.96 -15.42
N ALA A 169 20.68 -2.71 -15.15
CA ALA A 169 20.31 -3.87 -15.94
C ALA A 169 19.76 -3.49 -17.33
N ARG A 170 19.23 -2.28 -17.48
CA ARG A 170 18.69 -1.71 -18.71
C ARG A 170 17.62 -2.58 -19.38
N ASP A 171 16.86 -3.30 -18.55
CA ASP A 171 15.72 -4.08 -18.97
C ASP A 171 14.40 -3.26 -18.99
N ARG A 172 13.28 -3.90 -19.30
CA ARG A 172 11.98 -3.22 -19.45
C ARG A 172 11.12 -3.26 -18.19
N VAL A 173 11.61 -3.76 -17.03
CA VAL A 173 10.82 -3.95 -15.83
C VAL A 173 10.08 -2.67 -15.40
N LEU A 174 10.81 -1.56 -15.22
CA LEU A 174 10.19 -0.28 -14.86
C LEU A 174 9.33 0.28 -16.00
N ARG A 175 9.79 0.21 -17.25
CA ARG A 175 9.08 0.78 -18.40
C ARG A 175 7.68 0.17 -18.58
N ARG A 176 7.50 -1.11 -18.26
CA ARG A 176 6.20 -1.79 -18.33
C ARG A 176 5.16 -1.21 -17.37
N MET A 177 5.60 -0.52 -16.29
CA MET A 177 4.74 0.07 -15.27
C MET A 177 4.52 1.58 -15.45
N LEU A 178 5.33 2.22 -16.30
CA LEU A 178 5.12 3.64 -16.64
C LEU A 178 3.84 3.82 -17.45
N PRO A 179 3.16 4.99 -17.31
CA PRO A 179 1.96 5.33 -18.08
C PRO A 179 2.18 5.25 -19.59
#